data_48748bd247bc9687b20e79e297dab161
#
_entry.id   48748bd247bc9687b20e79e297dab161
#
_cell.length_a   1.000
_cell.length_b   1.000
_cell.length_c   1.000
_cell.angle_alpha   90.00
_cell.angle_beta   90.00
_cell.angle_gamma   90.00
#
_symmetry.space_group_name_H-M   'P 1'
#
loop_
_entity.id
_entity.type
_entity.pdbx_description
1 polymer ?
#
loop_
_entity_poly.entity_id
_entity_poly.type
_entity_poly.pdbx_seq_one_letter_code
_entity_poly.pdbx_strand_id
1 'polypeptide(L)'
;IVPTPELEIANTCRNLALAYYYNEQYNEAAIYLNRALDYHAASADEKSQAEVIELSEYLAYCDYYKDEEESAAEKFRKVAEMHESLNGRLSGGVAKCLRMQGKCLYYIKRYDEAWMLMNQALDIAIQIDSKKQIVACHKQLYYLCREFKRMMNERGDEQASTLFFRESLLHEMYFSEKPRLAELTVRYEALRCDIMQQYYMNKDYDNVIRIATSLDFHDDADPNASCLVYYYKAQAYVKLENYPMAKEAFFRELELRKKYLGWEEEDTILACQNLGVLHSFCNEREEALACFREAYGYEVKKNGEDSEMAQKLLQYISVVES
;
A
#
# COMPACT_ATOMS: atom_id res chain seq x y z
N ILE A 1 -29.51 9.07 33.74
CA ILE A 1 -28.37 9.03 34.68
C ILE A 1 -27.86 10.45 34.79
N VAL A 2 -27.89 11.06 35.98
CA VAL A 2 -27.34 12.40 36.23
C VAL A 2 -25.80 12.23 36.22
N PRO A 3 -25.05 13.05 35.46
CA PRO A 3 -23.60 13.00 35.46
C PRO A 3 -23.02 13.25 36.85
N THR A 4 -21.92 12.63 37.19
CA THR A 4 -21.21 12.99 38.42
C THR A 4 -20.52 14.35 38.26
N PRO A 5 -20.30 15.11 39.35
CA PRO A 5 -19.60 16.40 39.27
C PRO A 5 -18.23 16.30 38.58
N GLU A 6 -17.52 15.19 38.82
CA GLU A 6 -16.22 14.95 38.22
C GLU A 6 -16.31 14.76 36.69
N LEU A 7 -17.35 14.08 36.20
CA LEU A 7 -17.61 13.92 34.75
C LEU A 7 -17.97 15.28 34.12
N GLU A 8 -18.74 16.11 34.78
CA GLU A 8 -19.03 17.46 34.29
C GLU A 8 -17.79 18.34 34.20
N ILE A 9 -16.87 18.21 35.16
CA ILE A 9 -15.56 18.89 35.13
C ILE A 9 -14.74 18.38 33.97
N ALA A 10 -14.64 17.06 33.76
CA ALA A 10 -13.90 16.46 32.66
C ALA A 10 -14.46 16.93 31.30
N ASN A 11 -15.77 16.91 31.09
CA ASN A 11 -16.42 17.41 29.89
C ASN A 11 -16.16 18.92 29.68
N THR A 12 -16.16 19.70 30.75
CA THR A 12 -15.86 21.14 30.68
C THR A 12 -14.41 21.36 30.28
N CYS A 13 -13.47 20.60 30.87
CA CYS A 13 -12.05 20.63 30.49
C CYS A 13 -11.86 20.26 29.02
N ARG A 14 -12.49 19.18 28.53
CA ARG A 14 -12.47 18.78 27.12
C ARG A 14 -12.95 19.92 26.22
N ASN A 15 -14.11 20.50 26.48
CA ASN A 15 -14.69 21.57 25.67
C ASN A 15 -13.77 22.81 25.65
N LEU A 16 -13.20 23.17 26.80
CA LEU A 16 -12.28 24.30 26.91
C LEU A 16 -10.98 24.02 26.15
N ALA A 17 -10.46 22.79 26.27
CA ALA A 17 -9.29 22.36 25.52
C ALA A 17 -9.49 22.46 24.01
N LEU A 18 -10.64 22.00 23.51
CA LEU A 18 -10.98 22.11 22.08
C LEU A 18 -11.11 23.58 21.65
N ALA A 19 -11.70 24.43 22.49
CA ALA A 19 -11.78 25.87 22.20
C ALA A 19 -10.39 26.49 22.08
N TYR A 20 -9.46 26.17 23.01
CA TYR A 20 -8.08 26.61 22.90
C TYR A 20 -7.36 26.04 21.68
N TYR A 21 -7.56 24.75 21.38
CA TYR A 21 -6.97 24.09 20.22
C TYR A 21 -7.37 24.76 18.89
N TYR A 22 -8.68 25.01 18.69
CA TYR A 22 -9.17 25.70 17.48
C TYR A 22 -8.78 27.17 17.42
N ASN A 23 -8.40 27.76 18.55
CA ASN A 23 -7.85 29.12 18.64
C ASN A 23 -6.31 29.13 18.56
N GLU A 24 -5.69 28.00 18.18
CA GLU A 24 -4.23 27.82 18.01
C GLU A 24 -3.43 28.05 19.32
N GLN A 25 -4.07 27.97 20.48
CA GLN A 25 -3.47 28.08 21.80
C GLN A 25 -3.13 26.68 22.34
N TYR A 26 -2.12 26.04 21.71
CA TYR A 26 -1.83 24.61 21.91
C TYR A 26 -1.29 24.28 23.31
N ASN A 27 -0.63 25.22 23.98
CA ASN A 27 -0.15 25.02 25.36
C ASN A 27 -1.31 24.95 26.34
N GLU A 28 -2.24 25.91 26.25
CA GLU A 28 -3.45 25.95 27.08
C GLU A 28 -4.34 24.74 26.77
N ALA A 29 -4.51 24.39 25.50
CA ALA A 29 -5.22 23.18 25.09
C ALA A 29 -4.65 21.94 25.77
N ALA A 30 -3.35 21.74 25.75
CA ALA A 30 -2.69 20.59 26.36
C ALA A 30 -2.91 20.48 27.88
N ILE A 31 -2.97 21.60 28.59
CA ILE A 31 -3.26 21.62 30.03
C ILE A 31 -4.66 21.04 30.31
N TYR A 32 -5.66 21.50 29.58
CA TYR A 32 -7.04 21.06 29.79
C TYR A 32 -7.29 19.65 29.22
N LEU A 33 -6.60 19.25 28.14
CA LEU A 33 -6.63 17.86 27.63
C LEU A 33 -6.10 16.88 28.69
N ASN A 34 -4.98 17.19 29.33
CA ASN A 34 -4.43 16.33 30.38
C ASN A 34 -5.39 16.21 31.59
N ARG A 35 -6.04 17.32 32.01
CA ARG A 35 -7.04 17.26 33.10
C ARG A 35 -8.25 16.39 32.74
N ALA A 36 -8.69 16.41 31.50
CA ALA A 36 -9.78 15.56 31.05
C ALA A 36 -9.33 14.09 30.97
N LEU A 37 -8.09 13.83 30.52
CA LEU A 37 -7.50 12.49 30.48
C LEU A 37 -7.37 11.85 31.86
N ASP A 38 -6.94 12.59 32.88
CA ASP A 38 -6.80 12.10 34.24
C ASP A 38 -8.11 11.49 34.78
N TYR A 39 -9.24 12.04 34.38
CA TYR A 39 -10.55 11.50 34.72
C TYR A 39 -10.87 10.21 33.95
N HIS A 40 -10.75 10.23 32.63
CA HIS A 40 -11.15 9.10 31.78
C HIS A 40 -10.20 7.90 31.89
N ALA A 41 -8.91 8.11 32.16
CA ALA A 41 -7.93 7.05 32.33
C ALA A 41 -8.20 6.17 33.57
N ALA A 42 -8.96 6.66 34.54
CA ALA A 42 -9.36 5.88 35.71
C ALA A 42 -10.49 4.86 35.44
N SER A 43 -11.15 4.95 34.29
CA SER A 43 -12.26 4.06 33.91
C SER A 43 -11.85 3.08 32.81
N ALA A 44 -12.27 1.83 32.97
CA ALA A 44 -12.02 0.77 31.98
C ALA A 44 -13.17 0.56 30.99
N ASP A 45 -14.25 1.35 31.05
CA ASP A 45 -15.37 1.21 30.12
C ASP A 45 -15.01 1.71 28.72
N GLU A 46 -15.66 1.12 27.70
CA GLU A 46 -15.37 1.40 26.28
C GLU A 46 -15.56 2.87 25.90
N LYS A 47 -16.53 3.55 26.51
CA LYS A 47 -16.77 4.97 26.26
C LYS A 47 -15.62 5.83 26.77
N SER A 48 -15.12 5.56 27.97
CA SER A 48 -13.96 6.24 28.53
C SER A 48 -12.69 5.94 27.73
N GLN A 49 -12.52 4.71 27.23
CA GLN A 49 -11.40 4.38 26.35
C GLN A 49 -11.45 5.18 25.03
N ALA A 50 -12.63 5.32 24.42
CA ALA A 50 -12.79 6.16 23.22
C ALA A 50 -12.46 7.64 23.48
N GLU A 51 -12.88 8.19 24.62
CA GLU A 51 -12.54 9.55 25.03
C GLU A 51 -11.01 9.70 25.27
N VAL A 52 -10.38 8.74 25.92
CA VAL A 52 -8.91 8.73 26.10
C VAL A 52 -8.17 8.78 24.76
N ILE A 53 -8.64 8.01 23.78
CA ILE A 53 -8.05 8.01 22.43
C ILE A 53 -8.21 9.38 21.79
N GLU A 54 -9.41 9.95 21.79
CA GLU A 54 -9.67 11.27 21.18
C GLU A 54 -8.83 12.38 21.83
N LEU A 55 -8.80 12.45 23.15
CA LEU A 55 -8.02 13.45 23.89
C LEU A 55 -6.51 13.28 23.65
N SER A 56 -6.03 12.04 23.59
CA SER A 56 -4.64 11.74 23.29
C SER A 56 -4.25 12.12 21.86
N GLU A 57 -5.17 11.95 20.88
CA GLU A 57 -4.96 12.46 19.52
C GLU A 57 -4.80 13.98 19.50
N TYR A 58 -5.66 14.72 20.22
CA TYR A 58 -5.53 16.18 20.28
C TYR A 58 -4.22 16.62 20.95
N LEU A 59 -3.74 15.90 21.97
CA LEU A 59 -2.41 16.15 22.56
C LEU A 59 -1.28 15.94 21.54
N ALA A 60 -1.37 14.88 20.73
CA ALA A 60 -0.39 14.64 19.69
C ALA A 60 -0.42 15.76 18.62
N TYR A 61 -1.62 16.25 18.26
CA TYR A 61 -1.73 17.40 17.37
C TYR A 61 -1.23 18.71 18.01
N CYS A 62 -1.42 18.93 19.30
CA CYS A 62 -0.87 20.10 19.99
C CYS A 62 0.66 20.12 19.85
N ASP A 63 1.33 19.00 20.09
CA ASP A 63 2.78 18.91 19.94
C ASP A 63 3.20 19.13 18.48
N TYR A 64 2.48 18.52 17.54
CA TYR A 64 2.74 18.70 16.10
C TYR A 64 2.68 20.17 15.67
N TYR A 65 1.68 20.93 16.14
CA TYR A 65 1.53 22.35 15.80
C TYR A 65 2.44 23.28 16.60
N LYS A 66 3.13 22.77 17.62
CA LYS A 66 4.19 23.49 18.34
C LYS A 66 5.59 23.21 17.78
N ASP A 67 5.67 22.50 16.65
CA ASP A 67 6.92 22.03 16.05
C ASP A 67 7.73 21.11 17.01
N GLU A 68 7.02 20.34 17.85
CA GLU A 68 7.57 19.31 18.74
C GLU A 68 7.38 17.92 18.09
N GLU A 69 7.92 17.74 16.86
CA GLU A 69 7.60 16.60 16.00
C GLU A 69 8.00 15.25 16.60
N GLU A 70 9.10 15.18 17.34
CA GLU A 70 9.54 13.93 17.95
C GLU A 70 8.56 13.48 19.06
N SER A 71 8.09 14.41 19.89
CA SER A 71 7.04 14.17 20.89
C SER A 71 5.72 13.79 20.23
N ALA A 72 5.34 14.51 19.19
CA ALA A 72 4.12 14.23 18.42
C ALA A 72 4.16 12.83 17.78
N ALA A 73 5.29 12.43 17.18
CA ALA A 73 5.46 11.12 16.59
C ALA A 73 5.26 9.99 17.62
N GLU A 74 5.85 10.14 18.80
CA GLU A 74 5.69 9.15 19.87
C GLU A 74 4.25 9.08 20.40
N LYS A 75 3.57 10.23 20.53
CA LYS A 75 2.16 10.26 20.93
C LYS A 75 1.27 9.62 19.86
N PHE A 76 1.47 9.92 18.56
CA PHE A 76 0.69 9.27 17.49
C PHE A 76 0.93 7.75 17.44
N ARG A 77 2.13 7.27 17.74
CA ARG A 77 2.42 5.83 17.87
C ARG A 77 1.56 5.20 18.96
N LYS A 78 1.54 5.80 20.16
CA LYS A 78 0.73 5.30 21.29
C LYS A 78 -0.77 5.31 20.98
N VAL A 79 -1.25 6.37 20.33
CA VAL A 79 -2.66 6.48 19.92
C VAL A 79 -3.01 5.45 18.85
N ALA A 80 -2.09 5.13 17.93
CA ALA A 80 -2.29 4.04 16.97
C ALA A 80 -2.47 2.69 17.67
N GLU A 81 -1.66 2.39 18.68
CA GLU A 81 -1.76 1.17 19.50
C GLU A 81 -3.09 1.11 20.28
N MET A 82 -3.56 2.24 20.81
CA MET A 82 -4.88 2.32 21.46
C MET A 82 -6.01 2.06 20.47
N HIS A 83 -5.96 2.66 19.26
CA HIS A 83 -6.92 2.38 18.20
C HIS A 83 -6.91 0.90 17.76
N GLU A 84 -5.72 0.31 17.63
CA GLU A 84 -5.57 -1.10 17.27
C GLU A 84 -6.20 -2.00 18.35
N SER A 85 -5.98 -1.69 19.62
CA SER A 85 -6.54 -2.44 20.74
C SER A 85 -8.07 -2.36 20.81
N LEU A 86 -8.65 -1.19 20.55
CA LEU A 86 -10.11 -0.97 20.67
C LEU A 86 -10.84 -1.38 19.38
N ASN A 87 -10.30 -1.05 18.21
CA ASN A 87 -11.01 -1.12 16.91
C ASN A 87 -10.40 -2.15 15.93
N GLY A 88 -9.31 -2.80 16.34
CA GLY A 88 -8.53 -3.66 15.47
C GLY A 88 -7.58 -2.89 14.54
N ARG A 89 -6.64 -3.64 13.95
CA ARG A 89 -5.58 -3.09 13.10
C ARG A 89 -6.12 -2.38 11.84
N LEU A 90 -7.18 -2.93 11.25
CA LEU A 90 -7.80 -2.37 10.04
C LEU A 90 -8.84 -1.33 10.40
N SER A 91 -8.40 -0.19 10.87
CA SER A 91 -9.27 0.93 11.24
C SER A 91 -8.76 2.26 10.73
N GLY A 92 -9.69 3.19 10.49
CA GLY A 92 -9.37 4.55 10.04
C GLY A 92 -8.54 5.34 11.06
N GLY A 93 -8.69 5.04 12.35
CA GLY A 93 -7.89 5.62 13.42
C GLY A 93 -6.42 5.20 13.33
N VAL A 94 -6.15 3.90 13.15
CA VAL A 94 -4.78 3.38 12.97
C VAL A 94 -4.14 4.00 11.72
N ALA A 95 -4.82 3.97 10.56
CA ALA A 95 -4.31 4.57 9.32
C ALA A 95 -3.96 6.07 9.50
N LYS A 96 -4.84 6.83 10.15
CA LYS A 96 -4.64 8.26 10.43
C LYS A 96 -3.41 8.49 11.32
N CYS A 97 -3.28 7.73 12.40
CA CYS A 97 -2.17 7.90 13.35
C CYS A 97 -0.82 7.50 12.74
N LEU A 98 -0.74 6.38 12.02
CA LEU A 98 0.47 5.98 11.30
C LEU A 98 0.89 7.04 10.28
N ARG A 99 -0.05 7.58 9.52
CA ARG A 99 0.21 8.66 8.56
C ARG A 99 0.72 9.92 9.26
N MET A 100 0.14 10.31 10.40
CA MET A 100 0.57 11.49 11.15
C MET A 100 1.94 11.27 11.81
N GLN A 101 2.19 10.09 12.35
CA GLN A 101 3.51 9.70 12.83
C GLN A 101 4.56 9.80 11.71
N GLY A 102 4.27 9.22 10.53
CA GLY A 102 5.15 9.33 9.36
C GLY A 102 5.38 10.79 8.93
N LYS A 103 4.37 11.67 9.05
CA LYS A 103 4.52 13.10 8.75
C LYS A 103 5.46 13.79 9.74
N CYS A 104 5.37 13.49 11.02
CA CYS A 104 6.31 14.01 12.01
C CYS A 104 7.75 13.55 11.72
N LEU A 105 7.92 12.26 11.42
CA LEU A 105 9.23 11.70 11.05
C LEU A 105 9.82 12.34 9.79
N TYR A 106 8.99 12.70 8.80
CA TYR A 106 9.42 13.46 7.63
C TYR A 106 10.05 14.81 8.01
N TYR A 107 9.44 15.56 8.93
CA TYR A 107 9.97 16.86 9.34
C TYR A 107 11.30 16.75 10.11
N ILE A 108 11.49 15.70 10.91
CA ILE A 108 12.78 15.42 11.56
C ILE A 108 13.75 14.63 10.67
N LYS A 109 13.46 14.50 9.37
CA LYS A 109 14.30 13.89 8.33
C LYS A 109 14.57 12.39 8.50
N ARG A 110 13.75 11.68 9.26
CA ARG A 110 13.78 10.22 9.36
C ARG A 110 12.96 9.60 8.21
N TYR A 111 13.43 9.82 6.98
CA TYR A 111 12.65 9.58 5.76
C TYR A 111 12.32 8.10 5.52
N ASP A 112 13.24 7.18 5.82
CA ASP A 112 13.02 5.74 5.64
C ASP A 112 11.89 5.22 6.55
N GLU A 113 11.87 5.66 7.81
CA GLU A 113 10.81 5.30 8.75
C GLU A 113 9.48 5.97 8.37
N ALA A 114 9.53 7.24 7.94
CA ALA A 114 8.35 7.93 7.43
C ALA A 114 7.75 7.18 6.23
N TRP A 115 8.59 6.69 5.31
CA TRP A 115 8.20 5.92 4.16
C TRP A 115 7.46 4.62 4.54
N MET A 116 8.03 3.84 5.47
CA MET A 116 7.39 2.61 5.93
C MET A 116 6.02 2.86 6.56
N LEU A 117 5.91 3.84 7.46
CA LEU A 117 4.65 4.14 8.13
C LEU A 117 3.57 4.70 7.19
N MET A 118 3.96 5.55 6.24
CA MET A 118 3.02 6.10 5.26
C MET A 118 2.49 5.03 4.29
N ASN A 119 3.33 4.06 3.90
CA ASN A 119 2.86 2.93 3.10
C ASN A 119 1.95 2.00 3.91
N GLN A 120 2.28 1.68 5.17
CA GLN A 120 1.37 0.93 6.04
C GLN A 120 0.01 1.64 6.22
N ALA A 121 0.03 2.96 6.40
CA ALA A 121 -1.20 3.74 6.49
C ALA A 121 -2.02 3.69 5.19
N LEU A 122 -1.35 3.73 4.04
CA LEU A 122 -1.98 3.61 2.72
C LEU A 122 -2.60 2.23 2.53
N ASP A 123 -1.89 1.15 2.87
CA ASP A 123 -2.40 -0.22 2.77
C ASP A 123 -3.67 -0.42 3.61
N ILE A 124 -3.68 0.09 4.85
CA ILE A 124 -4.88 0.06 5.69
C ILE A 124 -6.00 0.89 5.06
N ALA A 125 -5.69 2.10 4.58
CA ALA A 125 -6.68 3.00 3.98
C ALA A 125 -7.35 2.37 2.74
N ILE A 126 -6.61 1.63 1.93
CA ILE A 126 -7.12 0.87 0.79
C ILE A 126 -8.02 -0.26 1.26
N GLN A 127 -7.58 -1.09 2.22
CA GLN A 127 -8.36 -2.22 2.73
C GLN A 127 -9.70 -1.81 3.37
N ILE A 128 -9.78 -0.60 3.96
CA ILE A 128 -11.02 -0.06 4.52
C ILE A 128 -11.79 0.86 3.55
N ASP A 129 -11.37 0.95 2.30
CA ASP A 129 -11.94 1.83 1.25
C ASP A 129 -12.10 3.30 1.68
N SER A 130 -11.11 3.84 2.40
CA SER A 130 -11.16 5.23 2.87
C SER A 130 -10.53 6.20 1.89
N LYS A 131 -11.29 6.70 0.91
CA LYS A 131 -10.82 7.66 -0.11
C LYS A 131 -10.08 8.86 0.48
N LYS A 132 -10.58 9.41 1.59
CA LYS A 132 -9.95 10.55 2.28
C LYS A 132 -8.53 10.21 2.77
N GLN A 133 -8.35 9.03 3.38
CA GLN A 133 -7.04 8.60 3.87
C GLN A 133 -6.10 8.23 2.73
N ILE A 134 -6.61 7.55 1.69
CA ILE A 134 -5.84 7.22 0.47
C ILE A 134 -5.22 8.49 -0.12
N VAL A 135 -6.04 9.51 -0.40
CA VAL A 135 -5.58 10.79 -0.94
C VAL A 135 -4.53 11.45 -0.02
N ALA A 136 -4.77 11.44 1.28
CA ALA A 136 -3.84 12.04 2.25
C ALA A 136 -2.50 11.30 2.31
N CYS A 137 -2.48 9.97 2.21
CA CYS A 137 -1.27 9.17 2.16
C CYS A 137 -0.49 9.43 0.86
N HIS A 138 -1.16 9.40 -0.29
CA HIS A 138 -0.51 9.71 -1.58
C HIS A 138 0.13 11.09 -1.60
N LYS A 139 -0.53 12.11 -1.04
CA LYS A 139 0.03 13.46 -0.94
C LYS A 139 1.34 13.48 -0.13
N GLN A 140 1.44 12.72 0.95
CA GLN A 140 2.65 12.67 1.77
C GLN A 140 3.75 11.85 1.12
N LEU A 141 3.41 10.70 0.51
CA LEU A 141 4.35 9.89 -0.26
C LEU A 141 4.95 10.66 -1.45
N TYR A 142 4.16 11.49 -2.11
CA TYR A 142 4.67 12.40 -3.14
C TYR A 142 5.80 13.30 -2.63
N TYR A 143 5.66 13.91 -1.46
CA TYR A 143 6.72 14.74 -0.89
C TYR A 143 7.94 13.93 -0.51
N LEU A 144 7.77 12.73 0.04
CA LEU A 144 8.88 11.82 0.33
C LEU A 144 9.64 11.40 -0.94
N CYS A 145 8.95 11.01 -1.99
CA CYS A 145 9.60 10.70 -3.27
C CYS A 145 10.45 11.87 -3.78
N ARG A 146 9.99 13.11 -3.61
CA ARG A 146 10.76 14.30 -3.99
C ARG A 146 12.02 14.49 -3.14
N GLU A 147 11.95 14.21 -1.84
CA GLU A 147 13.12 14.25 -0.98
C GLU A 147 14.12 13.13 -1.33
N PHE A 148 13.65 11.91 -1.55
CA PHE A 148 14.51 10.82 -2.01
C PHE A 148 15.16 11.13 -3.36
N LYS A 149 14.40 11.68 -4.32
CA LYS A 149 14.98 12.15 -5.57
C LYS A 149 16.11 13.15 -5.35
N ARG A 150 15.92 14.15 -4.47
CA ARG A 150 16.95 15.15 -4.16
C ARG A 150 18.19 14.48 -3.56
N MET A 151 18.02 13.57 -2.58
CA MET A 151 19.11 12.85 -1.95
C MET A 151 19.90 11.97 -2.94
N MET A 152 19.20 11.30 -3.88
CA MET A 152 19.85 10.48 -4.90
C MET A 152 20.63 11.35 -5.89
N ASN A 153 20.10 12.51 -6.29
CA ASN A 153 20.83 13.48 -7.11
C ASN A 153 22.12 13.96 -6.41
N GLU A 154 22.06 14.27 -5.12
CA GLU A 154 23.23 14.70 -4.34
C GLU A 154 24.29 13.59 -4.23
N ARG A 155 23.88 12.31 -4.30
CA ARG A 155 24.78 11.14 -4.33
C ARG A 155 25.28 10.78 -5.75
N GLY A 156 24.75 11.44 -6.79
CA GLY A 156 25.08 11.12 -8.19
C GLY A 156 24.40 9.85 -8.73
N ASP A 157 23.39 9.33 -8.02
CA ASP A 157 22.60 8.17 -8.46
C ASP A 157 21.42 8.62 -9.33
N GLU A 158 21.67 8.82 -10.61
CA GLU A 158 20.68 9.27 -11.59
C GLU A 158 19.56 8.25 -11.80
N GLN A 159 19.87 6.94 -11.69
CA GLN A 159 18.88 5.89 -11.88
C GLN A 159 17.84 5.88 -10.75
N ALA A 160 18.30 5.88 -9.51
CA ALA A 160 17.40 5.96 -8.35
C ALA A 160 16.65 7.30 -8.31
N SER A 161 17.31 8.41 -8.65
CA SER A 161 16.66 9.71 -8.74
C SER A 161 15.51 9.72 -9.75
N THR A 162 15.72 9.10 -10.92
CA THR A 162 14.69 8.98 -11.96
C THR A 162 13.53 8.11 -11.50
N LEU A 163 13.81 7.02 -10.79
CA LEU A 163 12.79 6.13 -10.24
C LEU A 163 11.88 6.88 -9.25
N PHE A 164 12.45 7.57 -8.27
CA PHE A 164 11.66 8.36 -7.31
C PHE A 164 10.89 9.52 -7.97
N PHE A 165 11.46 10.13 -9.01
CA PHE A 165 10.71 11.12 -9.79
C PHE A 165 9.47 10.52 -10.44
N ARG A 166 9.60 9.35 -11.13
CA ARG A 166 8.49 8.67 -11.77
C ARG A 166 7.43 8.25 -10.75
N GLU A 167 7.84 7.71 -9.60
CA GLU A 167 6.93 7.33 -8.53
C GLU A 167 6.18 8.55 -7.96
N SER A 168 6.84 9.69 -7.83
CA SER A 168 6.15 10.92 -7.41
C SER A 168 5.01 11.33 -8.37
N LEU A 169 5.15 11.07 -9.67
CA LEU A 169 4.09 11.34 -10.65
C LEU A 169 2.86 10.44 -10.43
N LEU A 170 3.07 9.17 -10.06
CA LEU A 170 1.96 8.28 -9.72
C LEU A 170 1.18 8.80 -8.51
N HIS A 171 1.88 9.22 -7.47
CA HIS A 171 1.22 9.75 -6.27
C HIS A 171 0.48 11.07 -6.54
N GLU A 172 1.01 11.92 -7.41
CA GLU A 172 0.39 13.22 -7.76
C GLU A 172 -1.00 13.05 -8.39
N MET A 173 -1.26 11.96 -9.10
CA MET A 173 -2.56 11.66 -9.73
C MET A 173 -3.73 11.62 -8.72
N TYR A 174 -3.48 11.30 -7.47
CA TYR A 174 -4.53 11.14 -6.46
C TYR A 174 -5.01 12.44 -5.81
N PHE A 175 -4.25 13.52 -5.90
CA PHE A 175 -4.58 14.75 -5.17
C PHE A 175 -4.47 16.04 -6.01
N SER A 176 -3.89 15.98 -7.20
CA SER A 176 -3.73 17.15 -8.06
C SER A 176 -4.86 17.24 -9.08
N GLU A 177 -5.47 18.42 -9.24
CA GLU A 177 -6.45 18.70 -10.31
C GLU A 177 -5.79 18.69 -11.70
N LYS A 178 -4.49 18.99 -11.77
CA LYS A 178 -3.67 18.99 -12.99
C LYS A 178 -2.36 18.26 -12.73
N PRO A 179 -2.39 16.92 -12.64
CA PRO A 179 -1.17 16.15 -12.41
C PRO A 179 -0.22 16.28 -13.61
N ARG A 180 1.08 16.39 -13.34
CA ARG A 180 2.10 16.51 -14.41
C ARG A 180 2.12 15.32 -15.36
N LEU A 181 1.71 14.14 -14.89
CA LEU A 181 1.57 12.98 -15.74
C LEU A 181 0.56 13.18 -16.88
N ALA A 182 -0.50 13.96 -16.66
CA ALA A 182 -1.48 14.28 -17.70
C ALA A 182 -0.87 15.11 -18.85
N GLU A 183 0.23 15.81 -18.61
CA GLU A 183 0.99 16.56 -19.63
C GLU A 183 2.01 15.67 -20.37
N LEU A 184 2.29 14.46 -19.83
CA LEU A 184 3.18 13.50 -20.46
C LEU A 184 2.37 12.60 -21.41
N THR A 185 2.98 12.22 -22.52
CA THR A 185 2.39 11.27 -23.48
C THR A 185 2.40 9.82 -22.97
N VAL A 186 2.88 9.60 -21.75
CA VAL A 186 3.00 8.29 -21.12
C VAL A 186 1.70 7.95 -20.40
N ARG A 187 1.15 6.77 -20.69
CA ARG A 187 -0.01 6.25 -19.98
C ARG A 187 0.37 5.89 -18.54
N TYR A 188 -0.56 6.13 -17.63
CA TYR A 188 -0.37 5.85 -16.20
C TYR A 188 0.03 4.39 -15.92
N GLU A 189 -0.65 3.44 -16.56
CA GLU A 189 -0.39 2.01 -16.42
C GLU A 189 0.99 1.61 -16.96
N ALA A 190 1.40 2.19 -18.09
CA ALA A 190 2.74 1.96 -18.65
C ALA A 190 3.84 2.46 -17.70
N LEU A 191 3.67 3.68 -17.15
CA LEU A 191 4.61 4.21 -16.14
C LEU A 191 4.70 3.32 -14.90
N ARG A 192 3.56 2.79 -14.45
CA ARG A 192 3.48 1.87 -13.32
C ARG A 192 4.26 0.58 -13.59
N CYS A 193 4.07 -0.02 -14.77
CA CYS A 193 4.83 -1.20 -15.19
C CYS A 193 6.33 -0.93 -15.24
N ASP A 194 6.77 0.20 -15.81
CA ASP A 194 8.17 0.59 -15.86
C ASP A 194 8.80 0.70 -14.47
N ILE A 195 8.08 1.31 -13.52
CA ILE A 195 8.55 1.44 -12.13
C ILE A 195 8.65 0.06 -11.48
N MET A 196 7.63 -0.79 -11.64
CA MET A 196 7.64 -2.15 -11.09
C MET A 196 8.76 -2.99 -11.68
N GLN A 197 9.01 -2.90 -12.99
CA GLN A 197 10.11 -3.57 -13.65
C GLN A 197 11.46 -3.14 -13.07
N GLN A 198 11.66 -1.84 -12.84
CA GLN A 198 12.90 -1.33 -12.25
C GLN A 198 13.11 -1.85 -10.82
N TYR A 199 12.07 -1.84 -9.97
CA TYR A 199 12.16 -2.43 -8.64
C TYR A 199 12.45 -3.94 -8.71
N TYR A 200 11.81 -4.67 -9.61
CA TYR A 200 12.06 -6.09 -9.79
C TYR A 200 13.52 -6.39 -10.19
N MET A 201 14.08 -5.63 -11.15
CA MET A 201 15.48 -5.75 -11.58
C MET A 201 16.45 -5.43 -10.44
N ASN A 202 16.09 -4.49 -9.56
CA ASN A 202 16.85 -4.16 -8.36
C ASN A 202 16.66 -5.17 -7.21
N LYS A 203 15.85 -6.23 -7.41
CA LYS A 203 15.48 -7.24 -6.41
C LYS A 203 14.71 -6.68 -5.20
N ASP A 204 14.08 -5.54 -5.37
CA ASP A 204 13.24 -4.89 -4.36
C ASP A 204 11.78 -5.33 -4.54
N TYR A 205 11.51 -6.58 -4.16
CA TYR A 205 10.24 -7.24 -4.40
C TYR A 205 9.09 -6.67 -3.56
N ASP A 206 9.40 -6.16 -2.38
CA ASP A 206 8.40 -5.50 -1.52
C ASP A 206 7.84 -4.24 -2.19
N ASN A 207 8.70 -3.43 -2.81
CA ASN A 207 8.24 -2.27 -3.56
C ASN A 207 7.51 -2.64 -4.86
N VAL A 208 7.85 -3.75 -5.51
CA VAL A 208 7.04 -4.28 -6.63
C VAL A 208 5.61 -4.56 -6.16
N ILE A 209 5.44 -5.29 -5.06
CA ILE A 209 4.12 -5.63 -4.50
C ILE A 209 3.39 -4.37 -4.07
N ARG A 210 4.06 -3.45 -3.39
CA ARG A 210 3.50 -2.18 -2.95
C ARG A 210 2.92 -1.38 -4.13
N ILE A 211 3.69 -1.18 -5.19
CA ILE A 211 3.22 -0.46 -6.39
C ILE A 211 2.07 -1.22 -7.07
N ALA A 212 2.09 -2.56 -7.06
CA ALA A 212 1.01 -3.37 -7.61
C ALA A 212 -0.30 -3.27 -6.82
N THR A 213 -0.25 -3.05 -5.51
CA THR A 213 -1.42 -3.07 -4.62
C THR A 213 -1.93 -1.70 -4.23
N SER A 214 -1.07 -0.68 -4.21
CA SER A 214 -1.37 0.65 -3.67
C SER A 214 -2.20 1.56 -4.58
N LEU A 215 -2.56 1.11 -5.77
CA LEU A 215 -3.18 1.95 -6.79
C LEU A 215 -4.50 1.32 -7.26
N ASP A 216 -5.57 2.12 -7.29
CA ASP A 216 -6.84 1.72 -7.89
C ASP A 216 -6.62 1.27 -9.33
N PHE A 217 -7.08 0.07 -9.62
CA PHE A 217 -6.77 -0.61 -10.84
C PHE A 217 -8.03 -0.77 -11.70
N HIS A 218 -7.99 -0.19 -12.89
CA HIS A 218 -9.01 -0.40 -13.90
C HIS A 218 -8.43 -1.32 -14.99
N ASP A 219 -8.66 -2.63 -14.84
CA ASP A 219 -8.22 -3.68 -15.78
C ASP A 219 -8.50 -3.36 -17.24
N ASP A 220 -9.51 -2.52 -17.50
CA ASP A 220 -10.01 -2.22 -18.84
C ASP A 220 -9.28 -1.04 -19.53
N ALA A 221 -8.55 -0.21 -18.77
CA ALA A 221 -7.92 1.00 -19.31
C ALA A 221 -6.72 0.69 -20.23
N ASP A 222 -5.88 -0.25 -19.84
CA ASP A 222 -4.78 -0.80 -20.64
C ASP A 222 -4.58 -2.27 -20.29
N PRO A 223 -5.23 -3.21 -20.98
CA PRO A 223 -5.16 -4.64 -20.66
C PRO A 223 -3.75 -5.22 -20.69
N ASN A 224 -2.89 -4.76 -21.61
CA ASN A 224 -1.50 -5.23 -21.68
C ASN A 224 -0.70 -4.81 -20.44
N ALA A 225 -0.78 -3.54 -20.07
CA ALA A 225 -0.12 -3.05 -18.87
C ALA A 225 -0.68 -3.72 -17.61
N SER A 226 -1.99 -3.97 -17.56
CA SER A 226 -2.65 -4.70 -16.49
C SER A 226 -2.09 -6.11 -16.30
N CYS A 227 -1.93 -6.85 -17.39
CA CYS A 227 -1.33 -8.18 -17.36
C CYS A 227 0.11 -8.13 -16.83
N LEU A 228 0.92 -7.15 -17.26
CA LEU A 228 2.29 -6.98 -16.78
C LEU A 228 2.35 -6.64 -15.28
N VAL A 229 1.41 -5.86 -14.76
CA VAL A 229 1.32 -5.58 -13.31
C VAL A 229 1.13 -6.87 -12.53
N TYR A 230 0.19 -7.72 -12.93
CA TYR A 230 -0.05 -9.01 -12.26
C TYR A 230 1.12 -9.98 -12.46
N TYR A 231 1.77 -9.98 -13.63
CA TYR A 231 2.98 -10.75 -13.89
C TYR A 231 4.10 -10.38 -12.90
N TYR A 232 4.49 -9.10 -12.81
CA TYR A 232 5.55 -8.68 -11.89
C TYR A 232 5.17 -8.90 -10.42
N LYS A 233 3.90 -8.71 -10.05
CA LYS A 233 3.38 -9.01 -8.72
C LYS A 233 3.55 -10.49 -8.39
N ALA A 234 3.17 -11.38 -9.29
CA ALA A 234 3.31 -12.82 -9.12
C ALA A 234 4.77 -13.24 -9.00
N GLN A 235 5.62 -12.74 -9.89
CA GLN A 235 7.07 -13.01 -9.85
C GLN A 235 7.72 -12.53 -8.54
N ALA A 236 7.31 -11.36 -8.03
CA ALA A 236 7.80 -10.85 -6.74
C ALA A 236 7.38 -11.77 -5.59
N TYR A 237 6.12 -12.23 -5.56
CA TYR A 237 5.66 -13.19 -4.56
C TYR A 237 6.40 -14.54 -4.65
N VAL A 238 6.72 -15.02 -5.86
CA VAL A 238 7.56 -16.22 -6.02
C VAL A 238 8.94 -16.03 -5.38
N LYS A 239 9.57 -14.86 -5.60
CA LYS A 239 10.88 -14.53 -5.01
C LYS A 239 10.86 -14.39 -3.49
N LEU A 240 9.71 -14.01 -2.93
CA LEU A 240 9.46 -13.94 -1.49
C LEU A 240 8.87 -15.26 -0.90
N GLU A 241 8.81 -16.33 -1.71
CA GLU A 241 8.30 -17.65 -1.33
C GLU A 241 6.81 -17.64 -0.85
N ASN A 242 6.07 -16.58 -1.21
CA ASN A 242 4.63 -16.48 -0.92
C ASN A 242 3.81 -17.08 -2.08
N TYR A 243 3.85 -18.40 -2.21
CA TYR A 243 3.24 -19.14 -3.32
C TYR A 243 1.72 -19.00 -3.42
N PRO A 244 0.93 -18.94 -2.33
CA PRO A 244 -0.51 -18.68 -2.42
C PRO A 244 -0.83 -17.38 -3.15
N MET A 245 -0.18 -16.27 -2.76
CA MET A 245 -0.37 -14.96 -3.40
C MET A 245 0.17 -14.92 -4.83
N ALA A 246 1.27 -15.65 -5.09
CA ALA A 246 1.81 -15.78 -6.44
C ALA A 246 0.82 -16.47 -7.38
N LYS A 247 0.17 -17.56 -6.94
CA LYS A 247 -0.85 -18.28 -7.72
C LYS A 247 -2.05 -17.39 -8.03
N GLU A 248 -2.55 -16.66 -7.03
CA GLU A 248 -3.65 -15.71 -7.23
C GLU A 248 -3.30 -14.65 -8.29
N ALA A 249 -2.10 -14.08 -8.22
CA ALA A 249 -1.66 -13.07 -9.17
C ALA A 249 -1.47 -13.62 -10.58
N PHE A 250 -0.84 -14.79 -10.76
CA PHE A 250 -0.73 -15.44 -12.07
C PHE A 250 -2.09 -15.87 -12.64
N PHE A 251 -2.98 -16.36 -11.79
CA PHE A 251 -4.33 -16.70 -12.22
C PHE A 251 -5.06 -15.47 -12.75
N ARG A 252 -4.95 -14.33 -12.04
CA ARG A 252 -5.55 -13.09 -12.49
C ARG A 252 -4.93 -12.56 -13.79
N GLU A 253 -3.60 -12.63 -13.93
CA GLU A 253 -2.93 -12.34 -15.21
C GLU A 253 -3.52 -13.16 -16.35
N LEU A 254 -3.62 -14.48 -16.16
CA LEU A 254 -4.13 -15.40 -17.18
C LEU A 254 -5.57 -15.09 -17.55
N GLU A 255 -6.45 -14.81 -16.56
CA GLU A 255 -7.84 -14.40 -16.85
C GLU A 255 -7.92 -13.15 -17.70
N LEU A 256 -7.13 -12.13 -17.39
CA LEU A 256 -7.10 -10.88 -18.16
C LEU A 256 -6.59 -11.10 -19.58
N ARG A 257 -5.51 -11.89 -19.73
CA ARG A 257 -4.99 -12.24 -21.06
C ARG A 257 -6.02 -12.99 -21.89
N LYS A 258 -6.70 -14.01 -21.32
CA LYS A 258 -7.79 -14.74 -21.97
C LYS A 258 -8.93 -13.82 -22.41
N LYS A 259 -9.33 -12.89 -21.53
CA LYS A 259 -10.47 -12.00 -21.77
C LYS A 259 -10.21 -10.95 -22.84
N TYR A 260 -9.02 -10.33 -22.83
CA TYR A 260 -8.74 -9.17 -23.66
C TYR A 260 -7.81 -9.41 -24.84
N LEU A 261 -6.88 -10.37 -24.72
CA LEU A 261 -5.86 -10.63 -25.74
C LEU A 261 -6.14 -11.93 -26.50
N GLY A 262 -6.82 -12.87 -25.86
CA GLY A 262 -7.14 -14.17 -26.45
C GLY A 262 -6.02 -15.20 -26.26
N TRP A 263 -6.35 -16.44 -26.57
CA TRP A 263 -5.43 -17.58 -26.46
C TRP A 263 -4.33 -17.63 -27.53
N GLU A 264 -4.56 -16.94 -28.65
CA GLU A 264 -3.63 -16.94 -29.79
C GLU A 264 -2.37 -16.12 -29.50
N GLU A 265 -2.38 -15.30 -28.44
CA GLU A 265 -1.23 -14.53 -28.01
C GLU A 265 -0.22 -15.42 -27.26
N GLU A 266 1.04 -15.33 -27.66
CA GLU A 266 2.15 -16.11 -27.06
C GLU A 266 2.25 -15.90 -25.55
N ASP A 267 2.10 -14.66 -25.11
CA ASP A 267 2.12 -14.30 -23.71
C ASP A 267 0.98 -14.96 -22.89
N THR A 268 -0.17 -15.27 -23.51
CA THR A 268 -1.26 -15.99 -22.83
C THR A 268 -0.87 -17.45 -22.59
N ILE A 269 -0.23 -18.08 -23.57
CA ILE A 269 0.30 -19.44 -23.43
C ILE A 269 1.39 -19.49 -22.35
N LEU A 270 2.30 -18.51 -22.35
CA LEU A 270 3.34 -18.36 -21.33
C LEU A 270 2.77 -18.14 -19.93
N ALA A 271 1.72 -17.33 -19.78
CA ALA A 271 1.05 -17.11 -18.49
C ALA A 271 0.45 -18.41 -17.94
N CYS A 272 -0.20 -19.20 -18.81
CA CYS A 272 -0.73 -20.50 -18.45
C CYS A 272 0.39 -21.48 -18.04
N GLN A 273 1.50 -21.50 -18.79
CA GLN A 273 2.70 -22.29 -18.43
C GLN A 273 3.27 -21.87 -17.07
N ASN A 274 3.42 -20.58 -16.79
CA ASN A 274 3.96 -20.07 -15.52
C ASN A 274 3.10 -20.51 -14.34
N LEU A 275 1.79 -20.45 -14.47
CA LEU A 275 0.86 -20.94 -13.45
C LEU A 275 1.00 -22.46 -13.25
N GLY A 276 1.11 -23.23 -14.33
CA GLY A 276 1.34 -24.68 -14.27
C GLY A 276 2.67 -25.04 -13.57
N VAL A 277 3.74 -24.32 -13.85
CA VAL A 277 5.04 -24.50 -13.18
C VAL A 277 4.90 -24.22 -11.67
N LEU A 278 4.19 -23.19 -11.28
CA LEU A 278 3.99 -22.85 -9.87
C LEU A 278 3.14 -23.92 -9.15
N HIS A 279 2.07 -24.43 -9.78
CA HIS A 279 1.28 -25.56 -9.25
C HIS A 279 2.15 -26.81 -9.08
N SER A 280 2.98 -27.14 -10.09
CA SER A 280 3.92 -28.26 -10.00
C SER A 280 4.92 -28.09 -8.85
N PHE A 281 5.47 -26.91 -8.65
CA PHE A 281 6.36 -26.59 -7.53
C PHE A 281 5.68 -26.75 -6.17
N CYS A 282 4.37 -26.46 -6.09
CA CYS A 282 3.56 -26.65 -4.88
C CYS A 282 3.03 -28.09 -4.69
N ASN A 283 3.44 -29.05 -5.54
CA ASN A 283 2.93 -30.44 -5.57
C ASN A 283 1.42 -30.55 -5.87
N GLU A 284 0.84 -29.58 -6.55
CA GLU A 284 -0.55 -29.54 -7.01
C GLU A 284 -0.61 -30.13 -8.43
N ARG A 285 -0.53 -31.47 -8.51
CA ARG A 285 -0.29 -32.21 -9.75
C ARG A 285 -1.44 -32.05 -10.76
N GLU A 286 -2.68 -32.14 -10.33
CA GLU A 286 -3.84 -32.06 -11.20
C GLU A 286 -3.98 -30.67 -11.85
N GLU A 287 -3.80 -29.61 -11.06
CA GLU A 287 -3.83 -28.24 -11.49
C GLU A 287 -2.68 -27.92 -12.47
N ALA A 288 -1.48 -28.42 -12.16
CA ALA A 288 -0.32 -28.27 -13.03
C ALA A 288 -0.57 -28.92 -14.39
N LEU A 289 -1.07 -30.16 -14.42
CA LEU A 289 -1.40 -30.87 -15.66
C LEU A 289 -2.51 -30.18 -16.44
N ALA A 290 -3.53 -29.64 -15.78
CA ALA A 290 -4.59 -28.87 -16.43
C ALA A 290 -4.03 -27.65 -17.18
N CYS A 291 -3.16 -26.87 -16.50
CA CYS A 291 -2.51 -25.72 -17.11
C CYS A 291 -1.61 -26.10 -18.31
N PHE A 292 -0.75 -27.11 -18.14
CA PHE A 292 0.17 -27.51 -19.22
C PHE A 292 -0.55 -28.09 -20.43
N ARG A 293 -1.59 -28.92 -20.22
CA ARG A 293 -2.38 -29.47 -21.30
C ARG A 293 -3.18 -28.40 -22.04
N GLU A 294 -3.73 -27.44 -21.31
CA GLU A 294 -4.42 -26.29 -21.89
C GLU A 294 -3.46 -25.45 -22.77
N ALA A 295 -2.29 -25.07 -22.24
CA ALA A 295 -1.26 -24.34 -22.96
C ALA A 295 -0.78 -25.12 -24.20
N TYR A 296 -0.56 -26.43 -24.08
CA TYR A 296 -0.17 -27.29 -25.18
C TYR A 296 -1.20 -27.32 -26.31
N GLY A 297 -2.48 -27.47 -25.94
CA GLY A 297 -3.56 -27.51 -26.95
C GLY A 297 -3.63 -26.22 -27.77
N TYR A 298 -3.39 -25.06 -27.16
CA TYR A 298 -3.37 -23.79 -27.89
C TYR A 298 -2.09 -23.60 -28.71
N GLU A 299 -0.94 -23.99 -28.17
CA GLU A 299 0.34 -23.92 -28.88
C GLU A 299 0.33 -24.80 -30.13
N VAL A 300 -0.16 -26.03 -30.01
CA VAL A 300 -0.27 -26.94 -31.16
C VAL A 300 -1.21 -26.38 -32.22
N LYS A 301 -2.34 -25.81 -31.81
CA LYS A 301 -3.30 -25.18 -32.73
C LYS A 301 -2.70 -24.01 -33.48
N LYS A 302 -1.82 -23.23 -32.81
CA LYS A 302 -1.19 -22.04 -33.38
C LYS A 302 0.03 -22.36 -34.23
N ASN A 303 0.98 -23.14 -33.69
CA ASN A 303 2.31 -23.32 -34.24
C ASN A 303 2.64 -24.77 -34.63
N GLY A 304 1.75 -25.73 -34.35
CA GLY A 304 1.94 -27.16 -34.60
C GLY A 304 2.66 -27.90 -33.48
N GLU A 305 2.64 -29.23 -33.55
CA GLU A 305 3.22 -30.13 -32.52
C GLU A 305 4.76 -30.05 -32.44
N ASP A 306 5.40 -29.68 -33.55
CA ASP A 306 6.86 -29.62 -33.65
C ASP A 306 7.44 -28.30 -33.14
N SER A 307 6.61 -27.35 -32.68
CA SER A 307 7.09 -26.10 -32.12
C SER A 307 7.92 -26.33 -30.85
N GLU A 308 8.95 -25.53 -30.63
CA GLU A 308 9.81 -25.63 -29.45
C GLU A 308 8.99 -25.53 -28.13
N MET A 309 7.99 -24.66 -28.12
CA MET A 309 7.10 -24.49 -26.97
C MET A 309 6.21 -25.72 -26.75
N ALA A 310 5.65 -26.32 -27.81
CA ALA A 310 4.85 -27.54 -27.69
C ALA A 310 5.69 -28.70 -27.10
N GLN A 311 6.91 -28.88 -27.60
CA GLN A 311 7.83 -29.91 -27.09
C GLN A 311 8.19 -29.68 -25.62
N LYS A 312 8.42 -28.43 -25.24
CA LYS A 312 8.71 -28.05 -23.84
C LYS A 312 7.51 -28.33 -22.92
N LEU A 313 6.28 -28.03 -23.38
CA LEU A 313 5.04 -28.30 -22.61
C LEU A 313 4.82 -29.80 -22.44
N LEU A 314 5.11 -30.63 -23.48
CA LEU A 314 5.07 -32.08 -23.37
C LEU A 314 6.07 -32.62 -22.33
N GLN A 315 7.27 -32.05 -22.25
CA GLN A 315 8.24 -32.41 -21.22
C GLN A 315 7.71 -32.10 -19.82
N TYR A 316 7.11 -30.93 -19.60
CA TYR A 316 6.48 -30.59 -18.31
C TYR A 316 5.36 -31.56 -17.94
N ILE A 317 4.48 -31.89 -18.89
CA ILE A 317 3.41 -32.88 -18.68
C ILE A 317 4.03 -34.23 -18.27
N SER A 318 5.02 -34.73 -19.00
CA SER A 318 5.67 -36.00 -18.70
C SER A 318 6.33 -36.04 -17.31
N VAL A 319 6.98 -34.95 -16.92
CA VAL A 319 7.62 -34.83 -15.60
C VAL A 319 6.58 -34.83 -14.48
N VAL A 320 5.43 -34.18 -14.67
CA VAL A 320 4.39 -34.15 -13.67
C VAL A 320 3.63 -35.47 -13.59
N GLU A 321 3.52 -36.23 -14.71
CA GLU A 321 2.87 -37.55 -14.76
C GLU A 321 3.71 -38.67 -14.14
N SER A 322 5.05 -38.53 -14.14
CA SER A 322 5.97 -39.46 -13.50
C SER A 322 5.93 -39.39 -11.98
#